data_4973fa9fe55f4af89d18402054a34e2d
#
_entry.id   4973fa9fe55f4af89d18402054a34e2d
#
_cell.length_a   1.000
_cell.length_b   1.000
_cell.length_c   1.000
_cell.angle_alpha   90.00
_cell.angle_beta   90.00
_cell.angle_gamma   90.00
#
_symmetry.space_group_name_H-M   'P 1'
#
loop_
_entity.id
_entity.type
_entity.pdbx_description
1 polymer ?
#
loop_
_entity_poly.entity_id
_entity_poly.type
_entity_poly.pdbx_seq_one_letter_code
_entity_poly.pdbx_strand_id
1 'polypeptide(L)'
;SDLQQQQQFFSQLPPYKTTSSPPEVTTSRLAPAHLPHATGPLFEHQPFTVTWNIPDLVCNRYNISLDTSPFKGVATPAKVPGQFLSLFYTDRLGLYPHIDLKSRKKFHGGIPQRANLKASLNKARADINYYIPSRGLAVIDWEEWRPLWDRNWGTKRIYQTLSVAHVMQANLSLTVEQATVKAKQQFQEAARNLMSEMLALGRAMRPNYLWGFYLFPNCYNYGWQDLHYTGQCSMEVRRQNDELLWLWESSTALYPSVYLQVADNPKAALMVRNRVQEALRVSALPGWRAAAPVFVYMRPVFVDDNKRFLSQRDLISTVGESVAVGASGTVLWGASADYDDQMSCEALSSYLTSTLNPYITNVTTAAQLCSDFLCRGNGRCVRKNYKSNHYLHLNPESFRVVRIQKRYFVLGSPSLADLKSLSRRFNCQYQAKLCIVCLSPPTMPHSKSLKPPFFPVLVLCLNFSKSS
;
A
#
# COMPACT_ATOMS: atom_id res chain seq x y z
N SER A 1 12.77 14.74 5.56
CA SER A 1 11.62 13.84 5.35
C SER A 1 11.33 13.09 6.65
N ASP A 2 10.09 12.75 6.85
CA ASP A 2 9.58 12.06 8.06
C ASP A 2 10.36 10.78 8.41
N LEU A 3 10.88 10.08 7.40
CA LEU A 3 11.71 8.88 7.56
C LEU A 3 13.03 9.15 8.29
N GLN A 4 13.72 10.25 7.99
CA GLN A 4 14.95 10.61 8.68
C GLN A 4 14.69 11.01 10.14
N GLN A 5 13.56 11.69 10.41
CA GLN A 5 13.20 12.08 11.77
C GLN A 5 12.73 10.91 12.62
N GLN A 6 11.99 9.95 12.01
CA GLN A 6 11.57 8.73 12.69
C GLN A 6 12.77 7.90 13.15
N GLN A 7 13.85 7.87 12.39
CA GLN A 7 15.05 7.10 12.68
C GLN A 7 15.94 7.75 13.73
N GLN A 8 16.10 9.07 13.69
CA GLN A 8 16.84 9.80 14.73
C GLN A 8 16.21 9.65 16.12
N PHE A 9 14.87 9.55 16.18
CA PHE A 9 14.16 9.39 17.45
C PHE A 9 14.40 8.01 18.08
N PHE A 10 14.42 6.94 17.28
CA PHE A 10 14.66 5.59 17.81
C PHE A 10 16.10 5.35 18.26
N SER A 11 17.07 6.09 17.72
CA SER A 11 18.47 6.06 18.16
C SER A 11 18.72 6.80 19.48
N GLN A 12 17.78 7.63 19.93
CA GLN A 12 17.91 8.45 21.14
C GLN A 12 17.11 7.92 22.35
N LEU A 13 16.38 6.80 22.20
CA LEU A 13 15.69 6.18 23.32
C LEU A 13 16.71 5.48 24.24
N PRO A 14 16.67 5.71 25.57
CA PRO A 14 17.51 4.99 26.49
C PRO A 14 17.18 3.49 26.43
N PRO A 15 18.16 2.58 26.64
CA PRO A 15 17.93 1.15 26.62
C PRO A 15 16.92 0.77 27.71
N TYR A 16 15.85 0.10 27.31
CA TYR A 16 14.85 -0.42 28.23
C TYR A 16 15.53 -1.44 29.15
N LYS A 17 15.55 -1.18 30.44
CA LYS A 17 15.99 -2.16 31.44
C LYS A 17 14.96 -3.27 31.50
N THR A 18 15.29 -4.43 30.96
CA THR A 18 14.55 -5.66 31.15
C THR A 18 14.65 -6.14 32.59
N THR A 19 13.60 -5.94 33.37
CA THR A 19 13.41 -6.64 34.61
C THR A 19 12.53 -7.87 34.33
N SER A 20 13.06 -9.04 34.65
CA SER A 20 12.44 -10.37 34.82
C SER A 20 11.65 -10.94 33.62
N SER A 21 12.12 -12.10 33.18
CA SER A 21 11.49 -13.00 32.23
C SER A 21 10.10 -13.43 32.72
N PRO A 22 9.03 -13.26 31.91
CA PRO A 22 7.79 -13.98 32.15
C PRO A 22 7.93 -15.44 31.73
N PRO A 23 7.14 -16.36 32.29
CA PRO A 23 7.20 -17.78 31.97
C PRO A 23 6.85 -18.01 30.50
N GLU A 24 7.56 -18.93 29.85
CA GLU A 24 7.26 -19.43 28.50
C GLU A 24 5.83 -19.94 28.42
N VAL A 25 4.94 -19.15 27.87
CA VAL A 25 3.66 -19.64 27.38
C VAL A 25 3.93 -20.26 26.01
N THR A 26 4.01 -21.57 25.99
CA THR A 26 3.96 -22.37 24.76
C THR A 26 2.62 -22.16 24.08
N THR A 27 2.50 -21.10 23.29
CA THR A 27 1.40 -20.97 22.35
C THR A 27 1.70 -21.86 21.16
N SER A 28 1.06 -23.01 21.10
CA SER A 28 0.95 -23.81 19.88
C SER A 28 0.38 -22.91 18.79
N ARG A 29 1.23 -22.49 17.86
CA ARG A 29 0.81 -21.79 16.66
C ARG A 29 0.10 -22.76 15.74
N LEU A 30 -1.21 -22.87 15.87
CA LEU A 30 -2.05 -23.33 14.78
C LEU A 30 -1.84 -22.32 13.63
N ALA A 31 -1.15 -22.74 12.59
CA ALA A 31 -1.18 -22.02 11.32
C ALA A 31 -2.66 -21.86 10.94
N PRO A 32 -3.11 -20.68 10.48
CA PRO A 32 -4.48 -20.54 10.04
C PRO A 32 -4.77 -21.60 8.98
N ALA A 33 -5.77 -22.43 9.22
CA ALA A 33 -6.10 -23.56 8.36
C ALA A 33 -6.42 -23.16 6.92
N HIS A 34 -6.77 -21.89 6.70
CA HIS A 34 -7.02 -21.32 5.38
C HIS A 34 -6.57 -19.86 5.30
N LEU A 35 -5.87 -19.51 4.22
CA LEU A 35 -5.58 -18.12 3.89
C LEU A 35 -6.93 -17.40 3.58
N PRO A 36 -7.10 -16.12 4.00
CA PRO A 36 -8.29 -15.36 3.63
C PRO A 36 -8.38 -15.24 2.10
N HIS A 37 -9.60 -15.19 1.56
CA HIS A 37 -9.77 -14.96 0.13
C HIS A 37 -9.18 -13.60 -0.27
N ALA A 38 -8.54 -13.57 -1.43
CA ALA A 38 -8.01 -12.36 -2.01
C ALA A 38 -9.08 -11.62 -2.84
N THR A 39 -8.94 -10.31 -2.94
CA THR A 39 -9.62 -9.53 -3.99
C THR A 39 -9.06 -9.93 -5.36
N GLY A 40 -9.88 -9.88 -6.41
CA GLY A 40 -9.45 -10.13 -7.78
C GLY A 40 -8.30 -9.19 -8.21
N PRO A 41 -7.49 -9.58 -9.20
CA PRO A 41 -6.37 -8.77 -9.65
C PRO A 41 -6.86 -7.48 -10.31
N LEU A 42 -6.06 -6.42 -10.19
CA LEU A 42 -6.35 -5.12 -10.80
C LEU A 42 -6.35 -5.20 -12.34
N PHE A 43 -5.47 -6.03 -12.88
CA PHE A 43 -5.42 -6.40 -14.29
C PHE A 43 -5.65 -7.90 -14.43
N GLU A 44 -6.51 -8.29 -15.36
CA GLU A 44 -6.85 -9.69 -15.60
C GLU A 44 -5.61 -10.55 -15.84
N HIS A 45 -5.58 -11.73 -15.25
CA HIS A 45 -4.44 -12.67 -15.30
C HIS A 45 -3.11 -12.14 -14.75
N GLN A 46 -3.11 -11.06 -13.97
CA GLN A 46 -1.88 -10.52 -13.37
C GLN A 46 -1.99 -10.47 -11.84
N PRO A 47 -1.60 -11.54 -11.15
CA PRO A 47 -1.73 -11.64 -9.69
C PRO A 47 -0.86 -10.66 -8.92
N PHE A 48 0.18 -10.11 -9.58
CA PHE A 48 1.07 -9.10 -9.04
C PHE A 48 1.47 -8.10 -10.11
N THR A 49 1.39 -6.81 -9.79
CA THR A 49 1.70 -5.72 -10.72
C THR A 49 2.69 -4.74 -10.12
N VAL A 50 3.49 -4.11 -10.99
CA VAL A 50 4.34 -2.99 -10.59
C VAL A 50 3.88 -1.74 -11.33
N THR A 51 3.54 -0.70 -10.55
CA THR A 51 3.05 0.57 -11.06
C THR A 51 4.15 1.61 -11.01
N TRP A 52 4.33 2.36 -12.10
CA TRP A 52 5.26 3.45 -12.20
C TRP A 52 4.65 4.74 -11.65
N ASN A 53 5.34 5.38 -10.71
CA ASN A 53 4.94 6.68 -10.16
C ASN A 53 6.16 7.58 -9.90
N ILE A 54 7.03 7.67 -10.89
CA ILE A 54 8.22 8.54 -10.87
C ILE A 54 8.01 9.71 -11.84
N PRO A 55 8.41 10.94 -11.48
CA PRO A 55 8.31 12.08 -12.37
C PRO A 55 9.28 11.94 -13.56
N ASP A 56 8.74 11.91 -14.77
CA ASP A 56 9.48 11.73 -16.03
C ASP A 56 9.48 12.98 -16.92
N LEU A 57 8.71 14.01 -16.55
CA LEU A 57 8.52 15.21 -17.37
C LEU A 57 9.84 15.97 -17.61
N VAL A 58 10.75 15.98 -16.64
CA VAL A 58 12.07 16.61 -16.78
C VAL A 58 12.94 15.85 -17.76
N CYS A 59 12.93 14.51 -17.70
CA CYS A 59 13.70 13.65 -18.60
C CYS A 59 13.27 13.84 -20.06
N ASN A 60 11.98 14.05 -20.29
CA ASN A 60 11.45 14.34 -21.63
C ASN A 60 12.02 15.67 -22.21
N ARG A 61 12.31 16.66 -21.36
CA ARG A 61 12.94 17.93 -21.81
C ARG A 61 14.36 17.74 -22.34
N TYR A 62 15.07 16.73 -21.82
CA TYR A 62 16.39 16.32 -22.30
C TYR A 62 16.34 15.27 -23.43
N ASN A 63 15.16 14.99 -23.96
CA ASN A 63 14.94 13.96 -24.99
C ASN A 63 15.39 12.55 -24.52
N ILE A 64 15.33 12.29 -23.21
CA ILE A 64 15.62 11.00 -22.62
C ILE A 64 14.32 10.25 -22.43
N SER A 65 14.11 9.18 -23.22
CA SER A 65 12.94 8.31 -23.10
C SER A 65 13.18 7.24 -22.04
N LEU A 66 12.32 7.18 -21.03
CA LEU A 66 12.33 6.12 -20.03
C LEU A 66 11.49 4.93 -20.51
N ASP A 67 12.08 3.75 -20.50
CA ASP A 67 11.39 2.52 -20.89
C ASP A 67 10.51 2.00 -19.73
N THR A 68 9.24 2.32 -19.76
CA THR A 68 8.24 1.88 -18.75
C THR A 68 7.41 0.68 -19.21
N SER A 69 7.84 -0.02 -20.26
CA SER A 69 7.06 -1.11 -20.87
C SER A 69 6.70 -2.29 -19.95
N PRO A 70 7.50 -2.68 -18.93
CA PRO A 70 7.12 -3.73 -18.00
C PRO A 70 6.11 -3.31 -16.93
N PHE A 71 5.91 -2.00 -16.75
CA PHE A 71 5.02 -1.50 -15.71
C PHE A 71 3.56 -1.52 -16.15
N LYS A 72 2.69 -1.91 -15.22
CA LYS A 72 1.24 -1.84 -15.40
C LYS A 72 0.69 -0.63 -14.64
N GLY A 73 0.15 0.31 -15.40
CA GLY A 73 -0.21 1.61 -14.84
C GLY A 73 1.03 2.51 -14.71
N VAL A 74 1.09 3.49 -15.60
CA VAL A 74 2.14 4.52 -15.61
C VAL A 74 1.51 5.83 -15.21
N ALA A 75 2.03 6.44 -14.15
CA ALA A 75 1.57 7.72 -13.64
C ALA A 75 2.78 8.57 -13.23
N THR A 76 2.59 9.88 -13.23
CA THR A 76 3.57 10.82 -12.66
C THR A 76 2.98 11.46 -11.40
N PRO A 77 3.76 11.74 -10.33
CA PRO A 77 3.25 12.41 -9.14
C PRO A 77 2.92 13.89 -9.32
N ALA A 78 2.85 14.39 -10.55
CA ALA A 78 2.46 15.76 -10.89
C ALA A 78 0.96 16.02 -10.75
N LYS A 79 0.55 17.31 -10.75
CA LYS A 79 -0.86 17.73 -10.77
C LYS A 79 -1.46 17.54 -12.17
N VAL A 80 -1.51 16.33 -12.66
CA VAL A 80 -2.03 15.98 -13.99
C VAL A 80 -3.27 15.10 -13.81
N PRO A 81 -4.42 15.49 -14.40
CA PRO A 81 -5.64 14.68 -14.32
C PRO A 81 -5.57 13.44 -15.19
N GLY A 82 -6.45 12.46 -14.92
CA GLY A 82 -6.66 11.32 -15.79
C GLY A 82 -5.64 10.19 -15.67
N GLN A 83 -4.86 10.16 -14.60
CA GLN A 83 -3.84 9.15 -14.40
C GLN A 83 -4.42 7.87 -13.76
N PHE A 84 -3.79 6.73 -14.07
CA PHE A 84 -4.11 5.44 -13.46
C PHE A 84 -3.91 5.43 -11.94
N LEU A 85 -2.87 6.07 -11.44
CA LEU A 85 -2.63 6.30 -10.02
C LEU A 85 -2.73 7.81 -9.74
N SER A 86 -3.67 8.18 -8.88
CA SER A 86 -3.80 9.54 -8.38
C SER A 86 -3.25 9.61 -6.97
N LEU A 87 -2.14 10.36 -6.81
CA LEU A 87 -1.51 10.60 -5.51
C LEU A 87 -1.92 11.99 -5.02
N PHE A 88 -2.71 12.00 -3.95
CA PHE A 88 -3.28 13.20 -3.36
C PHE A 88 -2.42 13.69 -2.19
N TYR A 89 -1.53 14.62 -2.46
CA TYR A 89 -0.82 15.36 -1.42
C TYR A 89 -1.75 16.32 -0.68
N THR A 90 -1.23 17.00 0.34
CA THR A 90 -1.99 17.91 1.22
C THR A 90 -2.75 19.02 0.49
N ASP A 91 -2.31 19.38 -0.72
CA ASP A 91 -2.88 20.46 -1.55
C ASP A 91 -3.85 19.96 -2.64
N ARG A 92 -4.12 18.65 -2.72
CA ARG A 92 -4.83 18.05 -3.87
C ARG A 92 -6.16 17.40 -3.53
N LEU A 93 -6.47 17.16 -2.27
CA LEU A 93 -7.73 16.55 -1.88
C LEU A 93 -8.32 17.24 -0.64
N GLY A 94 -9.41 17.93 -0.84
CA GLY A 94 -10.12 18.62 0.24
C GLY A 94 -9.30 19.73 0.91
N LEU A 95 -9.59 19.95 2.18
CA LEU A 95 -8.94 20.97 3.02
C LEU A 95 -8.29 20.25 4.22
N TYR A 96 -7.09 19.73 4.02
CA TYR A 96 -6.36 18.99 5.07
C TYR A 96 -5.78 19.94 6.13
N PRO A 97 -6.18 19.81 7.41
CA PRO A 97 -5.66 20.64 8.48
C PRO A 97 -4.22 20.24 8.81
N HIS A 98 -3.29 21.17 8.68
CA HIS A 98 -1.88 20.92 9.00
C HIS A 98 -1.12 22.20 9.30
N ILE A 99 0.13 22.04 9.74
CA ILE A 99 1.04 23.11 10.09
C ILE A 99 2.31 22.94 9.26
N ASP A 100 2.67 23.98 8.51
CA ASP A 100 3.99 24.05 7.92
C ASP A 100 5.00 24.34 9.02
N LEU A 101 5.87 23.37 9.31
CA LEU A 101 6.84 23.46 10.40
C LEU A 101 7.91 24.52 10.15
N LYS A 102 8.20 24.88 8.89
CA LYS A 102 9.19 25.91 8.54
C LYS A 102 8.64 27.30 8.77
N SER A 103 7.49 27.62 8.19
CA SER A 103 6.84 28.93 8.29
C SER A 103 5.96 29.06 9.52
N ARG A 104 5.67 27.98 10.25
CA ARG A 104 4.69 27.88 11.34
C ARG A 104 3.27 28.30 10.93
N LYS A 105 3.00 28.34 9.64
CA LYS A 105 1.69 28.68 9.11
C LYS A 105 0.71 27.52 9.32
N LYS A 106 -0.49 27.86 9.83
CA LYS A 106 -1.58 26.90 10.00
C LYS A 106 -2.46 26.89 8.76
N PHE A 107 -2.70 25.70 8.21
CA PHE A 107 -3.63 25.51 7.11
C PHE A 107 -4.89 24.84 7.61
N HIS A 108 -6.04 25.30 7.15
CA HIS A 108 -7.36 24.71 7.41
C HIS A 108 -7.66 24.40 8.89
N GLY A 109 -7.22 25.29 9.79
CA GLY A 109 -7.38 25.15 11.23
C GLY A 109 -6.16 24.58 11.96
N GLY A 110 -5.20 23.97 11.24
CA GLY A 110 -3.93 23.49 11.75
C GLY A 110 -3.99 22.14 12.45
N ILE A 111 -5.07 21.83 13.15
CA ILE A 111 -5.30 20.56 13.87
C ILE A 111 -6.63 19.94 13.45
N PRO A 112 -6.79 18.60 13.53
CA PRO A 112 -8.02 17.91 13.09
C PRO A 112 -9.30 18.46 13.72
N GLN A 113 -9.29 18.82 15.00
CA GLN A 113 -10.45 19.32 15.73
C GLN A 113 -10.96 20.68 15.20
N ARG A 114 -10.13 21.41 14.46
CA ARG A 114 -10.47 22.71 13.86
C ARG A 114 -10.77 22.61 12.36
N ALA A 115 -10.81 21.42 11.82
CA ALA A 115 -11.16 21.20 10.41
C ALA A 115 -12.64 21.54 10.16
N ASN A 116 -12.90 22.18 9.04
CA ASN A 116 -14.26 22.30 8.51
C ASN A 116 -14.54 21.10 7.59
N LEU A 117 -15.07 20.02 8.15
CA LEU A 117 -15.34 18.77 7.43
C LEU A 117 -16.24 19.00 6.21
N LYS A 118 -17.32 19.77 6.35
CA LYS A 118 -18.25 20.04 5.24
C LYS A 118 -17.57 20.77 4.09
N ALA A 119 -16.79 21.81 4.37
CA ALA A 119 -16.04 22.54 3.36
C ALA A 119 -14.97 21.65 2.73
N SER A 120 -14.29 20.81 3.53
CA SER A 120 -13.29 19.86 3.04
C SER A 120 -13.89 18.84 2.08
N LEU A 121 -15.02 18.24 2.40
CA LEU A 121 -15.71 17.29 1.53
C LEU A 121 -16.23 17.93 0.24
N ASN A 122 -16.74 19.18 0.31
CA ASN A 122 -17.16 19.91 -0.88
C ASN A 122 -15.98 20.17 -1.86
N LYS A 123 -14.84 20.61 -1.30
CA LYS A 123 -13.61 20.77 -2.10
C LYS A 123 -13.15 19.43 -2.67
N ALA A 124 -13.17 18.35 -1.88
CA ALA A 124 -12.75 17.03 -2.31
C ALA A 124 -13.62 16.47 -3.46
N ARG A 125 -14.92 16.79 -3.51
CA ARG A 125 -15.78 16.43 -4.65
C ARG A 125 -15.27 17.05 -5.95
N ALA A 126 -14.88 18.32 -5.93
CA ALA A 126 -14.32 19.00 -7.08
C ALA A 126 -12.95 18.39 -7.46
N ASP A 127 -12.10 18.10 -6.49
CA ASP A 127 -10.79 17.51 -6.72
C ASP A 127 -10.89 16.10 -7.34
N ILE A 128 -11.77 15.25 -6.81
CA ILE A 128 -12.02 13.91 -7.35
C ILE A 128 -12.52 13.99 -8.80
N ASN A 129 -13.44 14.89 -9.09
CA ASN A 129 -13.93 15.07 -10.45
C ASN A 129 -12.84 15.54 -11.41
N TYR A 130 -11.90 16.36 -10.95
CA TYR A 130 -10.81 16.85 -11.76
C TYR A 130 -9.72 15.78 -12.00
N TYR A 131 -9.28 15.07 -10.94
CA TYR A 131 -8.12 14.17 -11.04
C TYR A 131 -8.47 12.77 -11.51
N ILE A 132 -9.64 12.23 -11.14
CA ILE A 132 -9.94 10.81 -11.29
C ILE A 132 -11.02 10.53 -12.36
N PRO A 133 -10.66 9.92 -13.51
CA PRO A 133 -11.64 9.69 -14.58
C PRO A 133 -12.47 8.42 -14.39
N SER A 134 -11.87 7.22 -14.20
CA SER A 134 -12.64 5.97 -14.30
C SER A 134 -12.18 4.82 -13.39
N ARG A 135 -10.93 4.38 -13.45
CA ARG A 135 -10.40 3.19 -12.73
C ARG A 135 -8.92 3.35 -12.40
N GLY A 136 -8.51 2.88 -11.23
CA GLY A 136 -7.09 2.88 -10.84
C GLY A 136 -6.85 2.88 -9.34
N LEU A 137 -5.72 3.45 -8.94
CA LEU A 137 -5.29 3.60 -7.56
C LEU A 137 -5.48 5.05 -7.10
N ALA A 138 -6.13 5.25 -5.97
CA ALA A 138 -6.31 6.55 -5.35
C ALA A 138 -5.66 6.54 -3.97
N VAL A 139 -4.53 7.21 -3.86
CA VAL A 139 -3.67 7.20 -2.67
C VAL A 139 -3.68 8.58 -2.03
N ILE A 140 -4.07 8.65 -0.77
CA ILE A 140 -4.10 9.90 0.01
C ILE A 140 -2.81 9.98 0.82
N ASP A 141 -2.00 10.99 0.55
CA ASP A 141 -0.70 11.22 1.20
C ASP A 141 -0.81 12.40 2.17
N TRP A 142 -1.35 12.09 3.37
CA TRP A 142 -1.50 13.03 4.49
C TRP A 142 -0.60 12.58 5.62
N GLU A 143 0.60 13.13 5.68
CA GLU A 143 1.65 12.68 6.60
C GLU A 143 1.91 13.60 7.79
N GLU A 144 1.29 14.80 7.84
CA GLU A 144 1.65 15.83 8.80
C GLU A 144 1.35 15.40 10.25
N TRP A 145 0.27 14.64 10.45
CA TRP A 145 -0.08 14.03 11.73
C TRP A 145 -0.55 12.59 11.54
N ARG A 146 -0.63 11.85 12.66
CA ARG A 146 -1.15 10.49 12.72
C ARG A 146 -2.48 10.47 13.47
N PRO A 147 -3.47 9.64 13.10
CA PRO A 147 -4.79 9.61 13.76
C PRO A 147 -4.72 9.15 15.21
N LEU A 148 -3.76 8.31 15.59
CA LEU A 148 -3.52 7.95 16.98
C LEU A 148 -2.62 8.98 17.65
N TRP A 149 -3.07 9.51 18.77
CA TRP A 149 -2.37 10.53 19.57
C TRP A 149 -0.93 10.17 19.86
N ASP A 150 -0.71 8.96 20.35
CA ASP A 150 0.60 8.49 20.80
C ASP A 150 1.61 8.30 19.66
N ARG A 151 1.14 8.31 18.40
CA ARG A 151 2.01 8.27 17.21
C ARG A 151 2.49 9.65 16.72
N ASN A 152 2.08 10.72 17.38
CA ASN A 152 2.53 12.08 17.06
C ASN A 152 3.73 12.47 17.93
N TRP A 153 4.85 11.78 17.72
CA TRP A 153 6.13 12.07 18.41
C TRP A 153 7.05 12.98 17.57
N GLY A 154 8.20 13.33 18.08
CA GLY A 154 9.18 14.18 17.40
C GLY A 154 8.59 15.54 17.05
N THR A 155 8.75 15.98 15.82
CA THR A 155 8.19 17.26 15.32
C THR A 155 6.68 17.30 15.33
N LYS A 156 6.01 16.13 15.28
CA LYS A 156 4.55 16.03 15.31
C LYS A 156 3.93 16.28 16.70
N ARG A 157 4.74 16.37 17.75
CA ARG A 157 4.26 16.80 19.09
C ARG A 157 3.58 18.17 19.09
N ILE A 158 3.86 19.00 18.08
CA ILE A 158 3.16 20.28 17.91
C ILE A 158 1.65 20.10 17.82
N TYR A 159 1.17 19.02 17.21
CA TYR A 159 -0.26 18.70 17.10
C TYR A 159 -0.87 18.36 18.46
N GLN A 160 -0.12 17.65 19.32
CA GLN A 160 -0.54 17.39 20.71
C GLN A 160 -0.61 18.69 21.51
N THR A 161 0.45 19.49 21.46
CA THR A 161 0.54 20.77 22.19
C THR A 161 -0.58 21.73 21.81
N LEU A 162 -0.84 21.89 20.51
CA LEU A 162 -1.92 22.78 20.04
C LEU A 162 -3.33 22.23 20.33
N SER A 163 -3.48 20.92 20.39
CA SER A 163 -4.75 20.30 20.78
C SER A 163 -5.06 20.52 22.26
N VAL A 164 -4.05 20.41 23.14
CA VAL A 164 -4.20 20.73 24.57
C VAL A 164 -4.53 22.22 24.75
N ALA A 165 -3.80 23.10 24.08
CA ALA A 165 -4.06 24.55 24.12
C ALA A 165 -5.48 24.88 23.64
N HIS A 166 -5.97 24.20 22.59
CA HIS A 166 -7.32 24.38 22.08
C HIS A 166 -8.38 24.02 23.12
N VAL A 167 -8.20 22.92 23.85
CA VAL A 167 -9.11 22.49 24.92
C VAL A 167 -9.06 23.47 26.08
N MET A 168 -7.88 23.92 26.50
CA MET A 168 -7.72 24.89 27.60
C MET A 168 -8.32 26.24 27.28
N GLN A 169 -8.22 26.72 26.03
CA GLN A 169 -8.89 27.95 25.59
C GLN A 169 -10.41 27.88 25.68
N ALA A 170 -10.98 26.70 25.41
CA ALA A 170 -12.42 26.49 25.49
C ALA A 170 -12.93 26.31 26.94
N ASN A 171 -12.06 25.88 27.86
CA ASN A 171 -12.40 25.71 29.27
C ASN A 171 -11.18 25.96 30.17
N LEU A 172 -11.12 27.16 30.74
CA LEU A 172 -10.02 27.63 31.58
C LEU A 172 -9.96 26.96 32.96
N SER A 173 -10.97 26.20 33.36
CA SER A 173 -11.02 25.52 34.67
C SER A 173 -10.32 24.18 34.69
N LEU A 174 -9.92 23.67 33.53
CA LEU A 174 -9.25 22.36 33.43
C LEU A 174 -7.77 22.44 33.83
N THR A 175 -7.30 21.41 34.56
CA THR A 175 -5.88 21.21 34.74
C THR A 175 -5.26 20.77 33.40
N VAL A 176 -3.92 20.86 33.27
CA VAL A 176 -3.20 20.42 32.05
C VAL A 176 -3.46 18.94 31.80
N GLU A 177 -3.49 18.10 32.84
CA GLU A 177 -3.73 16.66 32.73
C GLU A 177 -5.16 16.38 32.19
N GLN A 178 -6.17 17.06 32.76
CA GLN A 178 -7.54 16.93 32.28
C GLN A 178 -7.71 17.41 30.85
N ALA A 179 -7.08 18.55 30.52
CA ALA A 179 -7.09 19.09 29.18
C ALA A 179 -6.38 18.12 28.18
N THR A 180 -5.29 17.46 28.60
CA THR A 180 -4.57 16.49 27.77
C THR A 180 -5.43 15.26 27.47
N VAL A 181 -6.11 14.69 28.46
CA VAL A 181 -7.03 13.55 28.25
C VAL A 181 -8.13 13.92 27.27
N LYS A 182 -8.76 15.09 27.47
CA LYS A 182 -9.82 15.58 26.58
C LYS A 182 -9.31 15.88 25.17
N ALA A 183 -8.11 16.47 25.05
CA ALA A 183 -7.46 16.76 23.78
C ALA A 183 -7.16 15.48 22.99
N LYS A 184 -6.64 14.45 23.65
CA LYS A 184 -6.39 13.14 23.05
C LYS A 184 -7.67 12.55 22.44
N GLN A 185 -8.76 12.54 23.21
CA GLN A 185 -10.04 12.02 22.73
C GLN A 185 -10.55 12.83 21.53
N GLN A 186 -10.62 14.16 21.63
CA GLN A 186 -11.11 15.03 20.56
C GLN A 186 -10.25 14.95 19.29
N PHE A 187 -8.93 14.88 19.46
CA PHE A 187 -8.00 14.74 18.34
C PHE A 187 -8.26 13.44 17.56
N GLN A 188 -8.31 12.30 18.26
CA GLN A 188 -8.47 11.00 17.62
C GLN A 188 -9.85 10.86 16.96
N GLU A 189 -10.89 11.41 17.57
CA GLU A 189 -12.23 11.44 16.99
C GLU A 189 -12.29 12.30 15.73
N ALA A 190 -11.76 13.51 15.78
CA ALA A 190 -11.72 14.43 14.63
C ALA A 190 -10.88 13.88 13.48
N ALA A 191 -9.72 13.30 13.80
CA ALA A 191 -8.84 12.65 12.82
C ALA A 191 -9.54 11.45 12.14
N ARG A 192 -10.18 10.59 12.93
CA ARG A 192 -10.99 9.47 12.42
C ARG A 192 -12.09 9.96 11.49
N ASN A 193 -12.88 10.94 11.92
CA ASN A 193 -13.98 11.46 11.12
C ASN A 193 -13.49 12.04 9.79
N LEU A 194 -12.43 12.86 9.80
CA LEU A 194 -11.89 13.46 8.58
C LEU A 194 -11.38 12.40 7.60
N MET A 195 -10.62 11.41 8.07
CA MET A 195 -10.05 10.38 7.23
C MET A 195 -11.10 9.39 6.70
N SER A 196 -12.01 8.93 7.54
CA SER A 196 -13.05 7.97 7.13
C SER A 196 -14.07 8.58 6.18
N GLU A 197 -14.50 9.82 6.40
CA GLU A 197 -15.43 10.53 5.51
C GLU A 197 -14.80 10.84 4.14
N MET A 198 -13.51 11.14 4.12
CA MET A 198 -12.78 11.32 2.86
C MET A 198 -12.72 10.03 2.04
N LEU A 199 -12.42 8.89 2.67
CA LEU A 199 -12.47 7.58 2.01
C LEU A 199 -13.89 7.21 1.57
N ALA A 200 -14.89 7.46 2.40
CA ALA A 200 -16.29 7.19 2.07
C ALA A 200 -16.74 8.00 0.84
N LEU A 201 -16.37 9.28 0.78
CA LEU A 201 -16.63 10.13 -0.38
C LEU A 201 -15.96 9.60 -1.64
N GLY A 202 -14.67 9.26 -1.54
CA GLY A 202 -13.91 8.73 -2.67
C GLY A 202 -14.54 7.44 -3.22
N ARG A 203 -14.86 6.50 -2.35
CA ARG A 203 -15.53 5.24 -2.69
C ARG A 203 -16.91 5.45 -3.34
N ALA A 204 -17.69 6.39 -2.82
CA ALA A 204 -19.01 6.70 -3.36
C ALA A 204 -18.90 7.31 -4.77
N MET A 205 -17.96 8.22 -4.99
CA MET A 205 -17.79 8.90 -6.28
C MET A 205 -17.07 8.05 -7.32
N ARG A 206 -16.13 7.22 -6.91
CA ARG A 206 -15.27 6.39 -7.79
C ARG A 206 -15.11 4.98 -7.21
N PRO A 207 -16.15 4.14 -7.26
CA PRO A 207 -16.13 2.81 -6.65
C PRO A 207 -15.15 1.85 -7.34
N ASN A 208 -14.74 2.13 -8.58
CA ASN A 208 -13.77 1.33 -9.32
C ASN A 208 -12.31 1.72 -9.03
N TYR A 209 -12.08 2.70 -8.16
CA TYR A 209 -10.76 3.03 -7.64
C TYR A 209 -10.49 2.33 -6.33
N LEU A 210 -9.21 2.02 -6.10
CA LEU A 210 -8.74 1.42 -4.86
C LEU A 210 -8.22 2.52 -3.95
N TRP A 211 -9.04 2.89 -2.97
CA TRP A 211 -8.82 4.01 -2.05
C TRP A 211 -8.12 3.59 -0.78
N GLY A 212 -7.09 4.31 -0.39
CA GLY A 212 -6.38 4.13 0.87
C GLY A 212 -5.40 5.27 1.16
N PHE A 213 -4.86 5.26 2.37
CA PHE A 213 -3.84 6.21 2.77
C PHE A 213 -2.44 5.64 2.58
N TYR A 214 -1.53 6.46 2.03
CA TYR A 214 -0.11 6.17 2.01
C TYR A 214 0.42 5.98 3.42
N LEU A 215 1.38 5.07 3.60
CA LEU A 215 2.07 4.75 4.85
C LEU A 215 1.25 3.92 5.87
N PHE A 216 0.01 3.56 5.57
CA PHE A 216 -0.83 2.75 6.46
C PHE A 216 -1.04 1.32 5.93
N PRO A 217 -0.83 0.28 6.83
CA PRO A 217 -0.31 0.38 8.19
C PRO A 217 1.20 0.65 8.25
N ASN A 218 1.65 1.23 9.35
CA ASN A 218 3.07 1.30 9.66
C ASN A 218 3.43 0.20 10.68
N CYS A 219 4.65 -0.32 10.56
CA CYS A 219 5.22 -1.33 11.45
C CYS A 219 6.26 -0.75 12.41
N TYR A 220 6.87 0.39 12.06
CA TYR A 220 7.94 1.02 12.83
C TYR A 220 9.08 0.06 13.20
N ASN A 221 9.36 -0.93 12.37
CA ASN A 221 10.33 -1.99 12.57
C ASN A 221 11.73 -1.61 12.08
N TYR A 222 12.16 -0.42 12.43
CA TYR A 222 13.54 0.04 12.25
C TYR A 222 14.46 -0.63 13.30
N GLY A 223 15.75 -0.44 13.22
CA GLY A 223 16.69 -1.01 14.18
C GLY A 223 17.40 -2.25 13.64
N TRP A 224 17.51 -2.39 12.33
CA TRP A 224 18.22 -3.50 11.68
C TRP A 224 19.72 -3.59 12.06
N GLN A 225 20.27 -2.57 12.69
CA GLN A 225 21.64 -2.56 13.23
C GLN A 225 21.80 -3.53 14.42
N ASP A 226 20.70 -3.85 15.13
CA ASP A 226 20.73 -4.81 16.22
C ASP A 226 21.06 -6.20 15.68
N LEU A 227 21.98 -6.91 16.33
CA LEU A 227 22.36 -8.29 16.00
C LEU A 227 21.18 -9.26 16.06
N HIS A 228 20.24 -9.01 16.97
CA HIS A 228 19.04 -9.83 17.19
C HIS A 228 17.81 -9.33 16.44
N TYR A 229 17.98 -8.43 15.50
CA TYR A 229 16.87 -7.88 14.73
C TYR A 229 16.08 -8.96 14.00
N THR A 230 14.81 -9.07 14.30
CA THR A 230 13.87 -10.03 13.67
C THR A 230 13.01 -9.41 12.56
N GLY A 231 12.96 -8.11 12.47
CA GLY A 231 12.08 -7.36 11.58
C GLY A 231 10.61 -7.31 12.02
N GLN A 232 10.24 -7.97 13.11
CA GLN A 232 8.85 -8.03 13.56
C GLN A 232 8.34 -6.66 14.01
N CYS A 233 7.06 -6.36 13.70
CA CYS A 233 6.36 -5.26 14.33
C CYS A 233 6.17 -5.56 15.82
N SER A 234 6.45 -4.59 16.70
CA SER A 234 6.23 -4.77 18.13
C SER A 234 4.76 -5.06 18.44
N MET A 235 4.51 -5.72 19.58
CA MET A 235 3.14 -6.01 20.04
C MET A 235 2.34 -4.72 20.21
N GLU A 236 2.98 -3.67 20.72
CA GLU A 236 2.34 -2.36 20.89
C GLU A 236 1.92 -1.73 19.55
N VAL A 237 2.80 -1.76 18.55
CA VAL A 237 2.47 -1.27 17.20
C VAL A 237 1.33 -2.08 16.58
N ARG A 238 1.32 -3.40 16.77
CA ARG A 238 0.22 -4.25 16.27
C ARG A 238 -1.10 -3.94 16.97
N ARG A 239 -1.08 -3.75 18.30
CA ARG A 239 -2.26 -3.33 19.07
C ARG A 239 -2.79 -1.98 18.57
N GLN A 240 -1.92 -1.00 18.36
CA GLN A 240 -2.30 0.29 17.79
C GLN A 240 -2.85 0.17 16.37
N ASN A 241 -2.31 -0.72 15.54
CA ASN A 241 -2.90 -1.00 14.23
C ASN A 241 -4.29 -1.63 14.35
N ASP A 242 -4.54 -2.45 15.39
CA ASP A 242 -5.88 -3.00 15.65
C ASP A 242 -6.87 -1.91 16.08
N GLU A 243 -6.43 -0.89 16.81
CA GLU A 243 -7.25 0.31 17.14
C GLU A 243 -7.66 1.11 15.89
N LEU A 244 -6.94 0.96 14.79
CA LEU A 244 -7.26 1.57 13.48
C LEU A 244 -8.21 0.70 12.62
N LEU A 245 -8.94 -0.24 13.19
CA LEU A 245 -9.88 -1.09 12.44
C LEU A 245 -10.83 -0.27 11.56
N TRP A 246 -11.33 0.85 12.05
CA TRP A 246 -12.16 1.78 11.28
C TRP A 246 -11.50 2.28 9.99
N LEU A 247 -10.16 2.41 9.98
CA LEU A 247 -9.40 2.82 8.79
C LEU A 247 -9.31 1.67 7.78
N TRP A 248 -9.12 0.44 8.28
CA TRP A 248 -9.10 -0.76 7.44
C TRP A 248 -10.46 -1.04 6.82
N GLU A 249 -11.55 -0.84 7.58
CA GLU A 249 -12.94 -0.92 7.10
C GLU A 249 -13.28 0.16 6.06
N SER A 250 -12.68 1.33 6.17
CA SER A 250 -12.91 2.44 5.24
C SER A 250 -12.09 2.33 3.95
N SER A 251 -10.99 1.59 3.97
CA SER A 251 -10.05 1.48 2.84
C SER A 251 -10.42 0.34 1.90
N THR A 252 -10.26 0.54 0.59
CA THR A 252 -10.41 -0.53 -0.42
C THR A 252 -9.08 -1.06 -0.94
N ALA A 253 -7.97 -0.42 -0.56
CA ALA A 253 -6.61 -0.92 -0.69
C ALA A 253 -5.72 -0.36 0.43
N LEU A 254 -4.59 -1.02 0.72
CA LEU A 254 -3.59 -0.55 1.68
C LEU A 254 -2.27 -0.26 0.98
N TYR A 255 -1.59 0.81 1.41
CA TYR A 255 -0.38 1.33 0.78
C TYR A 255 0.78 1.49 1.78
N PRO A 256 1.29 0.38 2.37
CA PRO A 256 2.47 0.43 3.22
C PRO A 256 3.71 0.85 2.42
N SER A 257 4.75 1.33 3.10
CA SER A 257 6.00 1.78 2.50
C SER A 257 7.19 0.94 2.99
N VAL A 258 8.10 0.63 2.08
CA VAL A 258 9.32 -0.16 2.35
C VAL A 258 10.57 0.53 1.77
N TYR A 259 10.70 1.83 1.95
CA TYR A 259 11.87 2.55 1.50
C TYR A 259 13.12 2.09 2.25
N LEU A 260 14.19 1.81 1.52
CA LEU A 260 15.45 1.35 2.09
C LEU A 260 16.39 2.50 2.39
N GLN A 261 17.18 2.33 3.43
CA GLN A 261 18.40 3.10 3.68
C GLN A 261 19.61 2.33 3.17
N VAL A 262 20.79 3.03 3.15
CA VAL A 262 22.03 2.55 2.54
C VAL A 262 22.28 1.06 2.75
N ALA A 263 22.78 0.54 1.77
CA ALA A 263 23.06 -0.74 1.24
C ALA A 263 23.63 -1.82 2.17
N ASP A 264 24.12 -1.48 3.31
CA ASP A 264 24.72 -2.47 4.21
C ASP A 264 23.69 -3.13 5.15
N ASN A 265 22.42 -3.06 4.76
CA ASN A 265 21.36 -3.69 5.51
C ASN A 265 21.14 -5.13 5.03
N PRO A 266 21.87 -6.13 5.56
CA PRO A 266 21.66 -7.53 5.20
C PRO A 266 20.29 -8.05 5.65
N LYS A 267 19.55 -7.26 6.45
CA LYS A 267 18.27 -7.59 7.07
C LYS A 267 17.09 -6.85 6.41
N ALA A 268 17.30 -6.16 5.29
CA ALA A 268 16.24 -5.46 4.54
C ALA A 268 15.05 -6.37 4.23
N ALA A 269 15.31 -7.61 3.81
CA ALA A 269 14.25 -8.59 3.54
C ALA A 269 13.38 -8.89 4.78
N LEU A 270 13.95 -8.91 5.99
CA LEU A 270 13.19 -9.10 7.24
C LEU A 270 12.28 -7.90 7.54
N MET A 271 12.78 -6.68 7.32
CA MET A 271 12.00 -5.46 7.48
C MET A 271 10.81 -5.45 6.53
N VAL A 272 11.05 -5.67 5.24
CA VAL A 272 10.02 -5.67 4.21
C VAL A 272 8.99 -6.77 4.44
N ARG A 273 9.44 -8.00 4.70
CA ARG A 273 8.59 -9.15 5.00
C ARG A 273 7.57 -8.86 6.08
N ASN A 274 8.02 -8.31 7.20
CA ASN A 274 7.16 -8.06 8.34
C ASN A 274 6.23 -6.85 8.14
N ARG A 275 6.66 -5.81 7.40
CA ARG A 275 5.77 -4.70 7.01
C ARG A 275 4.64 -5.16 6.10
N VAL A 276 4.98 -5.93 5.08
CA VAL A 276 3.97 -6.44 4.15
C VAL A 276 3.04 -7.41 4.85
N GLN A 277 3.57 -8.29 5.72
CA GLN A 277 2.76 -9.22 6.51
C GLN A 277 1.81 -8.48 7.45
N GLU A 278 2.23 -7.39 8.09
CA GLU A 278 1.33 -6.59 8.93
C GLU A 278 0.22 -5.94 8.10
N ALA A 279 0.53 -5.45 6.90
CA ALA A 279 -0.48 -4.93 6.00
C ALA A 279 -1.50 -6.00 5.57
N LEU A 280 -1.03 -7.20 5.26
CA LEU A 280 -1.90 -8.34 4.94
C LEU A 280 -2.74 -8.77 6.15
N ARG A 281 -2.17 -8.74 7.35
CA ARG A 281 -2.90 -9.05 8.59
C ARG A 281 -4.05 -8.07 8.82
N VAL A 282 -3.78 -6.77 8.78
CA VAL A 282 -4.82 -5.76 9.03
C VAL A 282 -5.84 -5.67 7.89
N SER A 283 -5.47 -6.00 6.65
CA SER A 283 -6.41 -6.05 5.52
C SER A 283 -7.49 -7.12 5.70
N ALA A 284 -7.23 -8.14 6.51
CA ALA A 284 -8.16 -9.23 6.81
C ALA A 284 -9.01 -8.96 8.08
N LEU A 285 -8.65 -7.98 8.92
CA LEU A 285 -9.37 -7.68 10.16
C LEU A 285 -10.85 -7.31 9.97
N PRO A 286 -11.25 -6.54 8.92
CA PRO A 286 -12.66 -6.19 8.72
C PRO A 286 -13.59 -7.39 8.48
N GLY A 287 -13.07 -8.58 8.27
CA GLY A 287 -13.89 -9.76 8.03
C GLY A 287 -14.67 -9.74 6.71
N TRP A 288 -14.27 -8.90 5.76
CA TRP A 288 -14.85 -8.86 4.42
C TRP A 288 -14.69 -10.20 3.72
N ARG A 289 -15.58 -10.49 2.76
CA ARG A 289 -15.52 -11.70 1.92
C ARG A 289 -14.15 -11.87 1.25
N ALA A 290 -13.47 -10.78 0.95
CA ALA A 290 -12.09 -10.75 0.45
C ALA A 290 -11.29 -9.68 1.18
N ALA A 291 -10.06 -9.98 1.55
CA ALA A 291 -9.14 -9.02 2.12
C ALA A 291 -8.79 -7.92 1.11
N ALA A 292 -8.66 -6.68 1.57
CA ALA A 292 -8.24 -5.57 0.72
C ALA A 292 -6.85 -5.83 0.11
N PRO A 293 -6.62 -5.49 -1.17
CA PRO A 293 -5.33 -5.66 -1.79
C PRO A 293 -4.28 -4.72 -1.19
N VAL A 294 -3.04 -5.19 -1.15
CA VAL A 294 -1.89 -4.43 -0.60
C VAL A 294 -0.95 -4.07 -1.75
N PHE A 295 -0.72 -2.77 -1.94
CA PHE A 295 0.24 -2.22 -2.89
C PHE A 295 1.37 -1.54 -2.13
N VAL A 296 2.57 -2.08 -2.24
CA VAL A 296 3.72 -1.67 -1.43
C VAL A 296 4.49 -0.56 -2.12
N TYR A 297 4.58 0.60 -1.49
CA TYR A 297 5.40 1.71 -1.98
C TYR A 297 6.88 1.43 -1.77
N MET A 298 7.67 1.65 -2.81
CA MET A 298 9.13 1.57 -2.78
C MET A 298 9.76 2.67 -3.64
N ARG A 299 11.06 2.93 -3.44
CA ARG A 299 11.86 3.83 -4.27
C ARG A 299 12.90 3.02 -5.04
N PRO A 300 13.33 3.49 -6.22
CA PRO A 300 14.43 2.85 -6.96
C PRO A 300 15.82 3.20 -6.39
N VAL A 301 15.87 4.17 -5.48
CA VAL A 301 17.09 4.67 -4.81
C VAL A 301 16.97 4.57 -3.30
N PHE A 302 18.09 4.62 -2.58
CA PHE A 302 18.08 4.68 -1.12
C PHE A 302 17.59 6.05 -0.62
N VAL A 303 16.96 6.07 0.57
CA VAL A 303 16.43 7.32 1.16
C VAL A 303 17.56 8.28 1.57
N ASP A 304 18.66 7.74 2.07
CA ASP A 304 19.83 8.45 2.56
C ASP A 304 20.94 8.59 1.51
N ASP A 305 20.77 7.98 0.33
CA ASP A 305 21.64 8.14 -0.84
C ASP A 305 20.81 8.07 -2.13
N ASN A 306 20.21 9.18 -2.53
CA ASN A 306 19.33 9.25 -3.70
C ASN A 306 20.07 9.21 -5.05
N LYS A 307 21.38 9.11 -5.07
CA LYS A 307 22.18 8.86 -6.29
C LYS A 307 22.50 7.38 -6.49
N ARG A 308 22.23 6.56 -5.47
CA ARG A 308 22.50 5.12 -5.50
C ARG A 308 21.21 4.33 -5.78
N PHE A 309 21.17 3.67 -6.91
CA PHE A 309 20.07 2.78 -7.27
C PHE A 309 20.12 1.45 -6.51
N LEU A 310 18.94 0.87 -6.28
CA LEU A 310 18.81 -0.46 -5.68
C LEU A 310 19.44 -1.52 -6.59
N SER A 311 20.32 -2.34 -6.03
CA SER A 311 20.86 -3.50 -6.71
C SER A 311 19.79 -4.59 -6.91
N GLN A 312 20.08 -5.60 -7.72
CA GLN A 312 19.21 -6.77 -7.85
C GLN A 312 18.93 -7.43 -6.50
N ARG A 313 19.89 -7.49 -5.59
CA ARG A 313 19.70 -8.01 -4.23
C ARG A 313 18.69 -7.18 -3.43
N ASP A 314 18.76 -5.85 -3.54
CA ASP A 314 17.83 -4.96 -2.89
C ASP A 314 16.42 -5.08 -3.48
N LEU A 315 16.31 -5.30 -4.79
CA LEU A 315 15.03 -5.58 -5.46
C LEU A 315 14.42 -6.90 -5.02
N ILE A 316 15.24 -7.95 -4.80
CA ILE A 316 14.78 -9.21 -4.20
C ILE A 316 14.24 -8.98 -2.80
N SER A 317 14.93 -8.17 -2.00
CA SER A 317 14.54 -7.84 -0.62
C SER A 317 13.28 -6.95 -0.53
N THR A 318 12.90 -6.26 -1.60
CA THR A 318 11.72 -5.36 -1.66
C THR A 318 10.60 -5.98 -2.49
N VAL A 319 10.70 -5.96 -3.81
CA VAL A 319 9.69 -6.52 -4.73
C VAL A 319 9.55 -8.03 -4.53
N GLY A 320 10.67 -8.75 -4.47
CA GLY A 320 10.69 -10.20 -4.30
C GLY A 320 10.03 -10.65 -3.00
N GLU A 321 10.33 -10.00 -1.88
CA GLU A 321 9.64 -10.27 -0.59
C GLU A 321 8.16 -9.92 -0.67
N SER A 322 7.81 -8.78 -1.22
CA SER A 322 6.42 -8.32 -1.32
C SER A 322 5.53 -9.31 -2.07
N VAL A 323 5.96 -9.78 -3.25
CA VAL A 323 5.19 -10.75 -4.03
C VAL A 323 5.13 -12.10 -3.34
N ALA A 324 6.23 -12.55 -2.72
CA ALA A 324 6.31 -13.87 -2.10
C ALA A 324 5.41 -14.00 -0.86
N VAL A 325 5.20 -12.94 -0.09
CA VAL A 325 4.31 -12.95 1.08
C VAL A 325 2.85 -12.67 0.75
N GLY A 326 2.52 -12.26 -0.49
CA GLY A 326 1.14 -12.16 -0.96
C GLY A 326 0.64 -10.74 -1.24
N ALA A 327 1.50 -9.73 -1.39
CA ALA A 327 1.09 -8.42 -1.86
C ALA A 327 0.46 -8.50 -3.27
N SER A 328 -0.41 -7.56 -3.58
CA SER A 328 -1.07 -7.44 -4.89
C SER A 328 -0.21 -6.71 -5.91
N GLY A 329 0.73 -5.91 -5.45
CA GLY A 329 1.64 -5.17 -6.29
C GLY A 329 2.58 -4.27 -5.51
N THR A 330 3.42 -3.56 -6.24
CA THR A 330 4.27 -2.48 -5.73
C THR A 330 4.03 -1.21 -6.53
N VAL A 331 4.24 -0.06 -5.88
CA VAL A 331 4.26 1.26 -6.51
C VAL A 331 5.68 1.80 -6.42
N LEU A 332 6.29 2.02 -7.57
CA LEU A 332 7.62 2.59 -7.66
C LEU A 332 7.51 4.12 -7.70
N TRP A 333 7.77 4.75 -6.57
CA TRP A 333 7.70 6.19 -6.40
C TRP A 333 9.08 6.84 -6.44
N GLY A 334 9.16 8.08 -6.94
CA GLY A 334 10.36 8.90 -6.91
C GLY A 334 10.04 10.38 -6.68
N ALA A 335 10.93 11.07 -6.00
CA ALA A 335 10.82 12.52 -5.82
C ALA A 335 11.29 13.26 -7.08
N SER A 336 10.69 14.42 -7.38
CA SER A 336 11.13 15.25 -8.52
C SER A 336 12.59 15.68 -8.40
N ALA A 337 13.07 15.92 -7.19
CA ALA A 337 14.45 16.30 -6.93
C ALA A 337 15.48 15.18 -7.17
N ASP A 338 15.03 13.91 -7.30
CA ASP A 338 15.93 12.79 -7.62
C ASP A 338 16.28 12.76 -9.11
N TYR A 339 15.44 13.38 -9.97
CA TYR A 339 15.51 13.31 -11.45
C TYR A 339 15.26 14.69 -12.07
N ASP A 340 16.02 15.70 -11.64
CA ASP A 340 15.84 17.09 -12.02
C ASP A 340 16.87 17.62 -13.05
N ASP A 341 17.85 16.79 -13.41
CA ASP A 341 18.88 17.10 -14.40
C ASP A 341 19.08 15.99 -15.44
N GLN A 342 19.84 16.28 -16.48
CA GLN A 342 20.11 15.35 -17.57
C GLN A 342 20.83 14.09 -17.06
N MET A 343 21.82 14.23 -16.20
CA MET A 343 22.65 13.13 -15.72
C MET A 343 21.84 12.14 -14.89
N SER A 344 20.95 12.63 -14.01
CA SER A 344 20.06 11.79 -13.21
C SER A 344 19.02 11.05 -14.09
N CYS A 345 18.53 11.68 -15.15
CA CYS A 345 17.65 11.05 -16.13
C CYS A 345 18.36 9.95 -16.95
N GLU A 346 19.59 10.18 -17.39
CA GLU A 346 20.42 9.19 -18.07
C GLU A 346 20.71 7.97 -17.16
N ALA A 347 21.08 8.24 -15.91
CA ALA A 347 21.30 7.21 -14.91
C ALA A 347 20.05 6.37 -14.66
N LEU A 348 18.87 7.01 -14.54
CA LEU A 348 17.59 6.31 -14.40
C LEU A 348 17.28 5.45 -15.63
N SER A 349 17.46 5.99 -16.84
CA SER A 349 17.23 5.27 -18.09
C SER A 349 18.15 4.02 -18.22
N SER A 350 19.41 4.17 -17.84
CA SER A 350 20.38 3.07 -17.80
C SER A 350 19.97 2.00 -16.77
N TYR A 351 19.61 2.42 -15.57
CA TYR A 351 19.16 1.53 -14.49
C TYR A 351 17.89 0.73 -14.88
N LEU A 352 16.92 1.40 -15.50
CA LEU A 352 15.73 0.73 -16.03
C LEU A 352 16.11 -0.41 -16.97
N THR A 353 16.97 -0.13 -17.92
CA THR A 353 17.32 -1.09 -18.98
C THR A 353 18.17 -2.25 -18.46
N SER A 354 19.16 -1.94 -17.61
CA SER A 354 20.15 -2.91 -17.15
C SER A 354 19.68 -3.77 -15.98
N THR A 355 18.85 -3.26 -15.11
CA THR A 355 18.57 -3.88 -13.81
C THR A 355 17.08 -4.01 -13.50
N LEU A 356 16.34 -2.90 -13.50
CA LEU A 356 14.98 -2.88 -12.98
C LEU A 356 14.00 -3.62 -13.91
N ASN A 357 13.97 -3.27 -15.19
CA ASN A 357 13.01 -3.85 -16.14
C ASN A 357 13.18 -5.36 -16.33
N PRO A 358 14.40 -5.90 -16.47
CA PRO A 358 14.60 -7.36 -16.51
C PRO A 358 14.09 -8.05 -15.24
N TYR A 359 14.33 -7.45 -14.06
CA TYR A 359 13.87 -8.00 -12.79
C TYR A 359 12.34 -7.97 -12.64
N ILE A 360 11.71 -6.85 -12.97
CA ILE A 360 10.24 -6.71 -12.94
C ILE A 360 9.59 -7.74 -13.88
N THR A 361 10.12 -7.88 -15.09
CA THR A 361 9.63 -8.88 -16.06
C THR A 361 9.75 -10.30 -15.53
N ASN A 362 10.88 -10.62 -14.90
CA ASN A 362 11.11 -11.94 -14.30
C ASN A 362 10.08 -12.23 -13.20
N VAL A 363 9.95 -11.35 -12.20
CA VAL A 363 9.13 -11.60 -11.02
C VAL A 363 7.63 -11.59 -11.33
N THR A 364 7.16 -10.72 -12.22
CA THR A 364 5.74 -10.68 -12.62
C THR A 364 5.35 -11.90 -13.45
N THR A 365 6.22 -12.36 -14.35
CA THR A 365 6.00 -13.58 -15.12
C THR A 365 6.04 -14.83 -14.23
N ALA A 366 6.96 -14.90 -13.25
CA ALA A 366 7.01 -16.00 -12.30
C ALA A 366 5.76 -16.06 -11.41
N ALA A 367 5.25 -14.89 -10.97
CA ALA A 367 4.02 -14.82 -10.21
C ALA A 367 2.82 -15.33 -11.03
N GLN A 368 2.72 -14.96 -12.30
CA GLN A 368 1.68 -15.43 -13.20
C GLN A 368 1.79 -16.94 -13.44
N LEU A 369 2.99 -17.43 -13.77
CA LEU A 369 3.23 -18.87 -13.96
C LEU A 369 2.78 -19.68 -12.73
N CYS A 370 3.11 -19.21 -11.55
CA CYS A 370 2.70 -19.86 -10.31
C CYS A 370 1.18 -19.81 -10.12
N SER A 371 0.54 -18.66 -10.39
CA SER A 371 -0.92 -18.51 -10.33
C SER A 371 -1.61 -19.47 -11.29
N ASP A 372 -1.16 -19.54 -12.53
CA ASP A 372 -1.75 -20.42 -13.56
C ASP A 372 -1.62 -21.89 -13.14
N PHE A 373 -0.47 -22.27 -12.62
CA PHE A 373 -0.21 -23.66 -12.22
C PHE A 373 -0.89 -24.06 -10.92
N LEU A 374 -0.71 -23.31 -9.81
CA LEU A 374 -1.23 -23.67 -8.49
C LEU A 374 -2.67 -23.20 -8.25
N CYS A 375 -3.05 -22.04 -8.81
CA CYS A 375 -4.34 -21.40 -8.58
C CYS A 375 -5.28 -21.52 -9.79
N ARG A 376 -4.86 -22.14 -10.88
CA ARG A 376 -5.61 -22.21 -12.15
C ARG A 376 -6.06 -20.81 -12.63
N GLY A 377 -5.17 -19.81 -12.47
CA GLY A 377 -5.46 -18.42 -12.80
C GLY A 377 -6.39 -17.67 -11.84
N ASN A 378 -6.92 -18.33 -10.80
CA ASN A 378 -7.93 -17.75 -9.87
C ASN A 378 -7.35 -17.42 -8.48
N GLY A 379 -6.13 -16.90 -8.43
CA GLY A 379 -5.49 -16.57 -7.17
C GLY A 379 -4.07 -16.10 -7.35
N ARG A 380 -3.36 -16.04 -6.23
CA ARG A 380 -1.93 -15.72 -6.19
C ARG A 380 -1.18 -16.76 -5.36
N CYS A 381 0.08 -16.95 -5.67
CA CYS A 381 0.97 -17.78 -4.87
C CYS A 381 1.47 -17.03 -3.64
N VAL A 382 1.44 -17.69 -2.50
CA VAL A 382 1.93 -17.18 -1.22
C VAL A 382 2.90 -18.20 -0.63
N ARG A 383 4.02 -17.72 -0.12
CA ARG A 383 5.08 -18.53 0.49
C ARG A 383 4.56 -19.39 1.63
N LYS A 384 4.82 -20.71 1.60
CA LYS A 384 4.40 -21.65 2.64
C LYS A 384 5.13 -21.41 3.96
N ASN A 385 6.46 -21.37 3.90
CA ASN A 385 7.28 -21.08 5.05
C ASN A 385 7.63 -19.59 5.07
N TYR A 386 6.94 -18.84 5.91
CA TYR A 386 7.10 -17.41 6.07
C TYR A 386 8.57 -16.98 6.27
N LYS A 387 9.36 -17.75 7.00
CA LYS A 387 10.75 -17.44 7.34
C LYS A 387 11.75 -17.83 6.23
N SER A 388 11.32 -18.56 5.20
CA SER A 388 12.20 -18.99 4.13
C SER A 388 12.55 -17.87 3.15
N ASN A 389 13.63 -18.07 2.41
CA ASN A 389 14.04 -17.20 1.30
C ASN A 389 13.59 -17.78 -0.05
N HIS A 390 12.35 -18.28 -0.11
CA HIS A 390 11.76 -18.74 -1.36
C HIS A 390 11.09 -17.57 -2.06
N TYR A 391 11.53 -17.29 -3.27
CA TYR A 391 11.05 -16.21 -4.10
C TYR A 391 10.35 -16.72 -5.36
N LEU A 392 9.45 -15.91 -5.90
CA LEU A 392 8.84 -16.14 -7.21
C LEU A 392 9.76 -15.57 -8.28
N HIS A 393 10.72 -16.37 -8.70
CA HIS A 393 11.64 -16.07 -9.79
C HIS A 393 11.59 -17.19 -10.83
N LEU A 394 11.82 -16.81 -12.09
CA LEU A 394 11.99 -17.77 -13.18
C LEU A 394 13.34 -18.48 -13.04
N ASN A 395 13.33 -19.80 -13.25
CA ASN A 395 14.57 -20.57 -13.27
C ASN A 395 15.40 -20.20 -14.53
N PRO A 396 16.65 -19.73 -14.38
CA PRO A 396 17.48 -19.33 -15.52
C PRO A 396 17.88 -20.48 -16.44
N GLU A 397 17.76 -21.73 -15.98
CA GLU A 397 17.96 -22.92 -16.83
C GLU A 397 16.79 -23.16 -17.80
N SER A 398 15.57 -22.74 -17.38
CA SER A 398 14.34 -22.95 -18.14
C SER A 398 13.88 -21.70 -18.91
N PHE A 399 14.30 -20.51 -18.45
CA PHE A 399 13.80 -19.24 -18.97
C PHE A 399 14.88 -18.20 -19.18
N ARG A 400 14.66 -17.34 -20.19
CA ARG A 400 15.49 -16.15 -20.43
C ARG A 400 14.61 -14.93 -20.62
N VAL A 401 14.93 -13.83 -19.95
CA VAL A 401 14.35 -12.51 -20.21
C VAL A 401 15.18 -11.84 -21.30
N VAL A 402 14.55 -11.49 -22.39
CA VAL A 402 15.18 -10.84 -23.55
C VAL A 402 14.48 -9.53 -23.86
N ARG A 403 15.23 -8.57 -24.41
CA ARG A 403 14.71 -7.30 -24.89
C ARG A 403 14.74 -7.25 -26.41
N ILE A 404 13.58 -7.07 -27.03
CA ILE A 404 13.42 -6.97 -28.48
C ILE A 404 12.64 -5.68 -28.77
N GLN A 405 13.21 -4.77 -29.56
CA GLN A 405 12.57 -3.51 -29.97
C GLN A 405 11.92 -2.74 -28.80
N LYS A 406 12.65 -2.51 -27.72
CA LYS A 406 12.20 -1.80 -26.50
C LYS A 406 11.10 -2.53 -25.70
N ARG A 407 10.83 -3.82 -25.95
CA ARG A 407 9.90 -4.64 -25.16
C ARG A 407 10.64 -5.82 -24.54
N TYR A 408 10.19 -6.22 -23.35
CA TYR A 408 10.74 -7.39 -22.66
C TYR A 408 9.86 -8.61 -22.90
N PHE A 409 10.51 -9.73 -23.20
CA PHE A 409 9.89 -11.02 -23.44
C PHE A 409 10.56 -12.07 -22.58
N VAL A 410 9.79 -13.07 -22.18
CA VAL A 410 10.31 -14.27 -21.53
C VAL A 410 10.26 -15.41 -22.53
N LEU A 411 11.42 -15.98 -22.82
CA LEU A 411 11.57 -17.16 -23.67
C LEU A 411 11.81 -18.38 -22.80
N GLY A 412 11.18 -19.50 -23.15
CA GLY A 412 11.31 -20.77 -22.46
C GLY A 412 9.97 -21.30 -21.96
N SER A 413 10.05 -22.43 -21.28
CA SER A 413 8.88 -23.10 -20.67
C SER A 413 9.29 -23.78 -19.35
N PRO A 414 8.35 -23.95 -18.40
CA PRO A 414 8.67 -24.56 -17.11
C PRO A 414 8.97 -26.05 -17.27
N SER A 415 10.02 -26.53 -16.63
CA SER A 415 10.29 -27.94 -16.46
C SER A 415 9.39 -28.55 -15.37
N LEU A 416 9.28 -29.87 -15.34
CA LEU A 416 8.59 -30.57 -14.23
C LEU A 416 9.25 -30.28 -12.87
N ALA A 417 10.57 -30.06 -12.85
CA ALA A 417 11.29 -29.70 -11.64
C ALA A 417 10.89 -28.30 -11.14
N ASP A 418 10.71 -27.34 -12.04
CA ASP A 418 10.23 -26.00 -11.70
C ASP A 418 8.83 -26.05 -11.09
N LEU A 419 7.90 -26.77 -11.71
CA LEU A 419 6.53 -26.91 -11.23
C LEU A 419 6.47 -27.62 -9.86
N LYS A 420 7.26 -28.69 -9.66
CA LYS A 420 7.40 -29.34 -8.36
C LYS A 420 8.00 -28.41 -7.31
N SER A 421 8.95 -27.55 -7.69
CA SER A 421 9.53 -26.54 -6.80
C SER A 421 8.50 -25.52 -6.36
N LEU A 422 7.69 -25.00 -7.29
CA LEU A 422 6.59 -24.08 -6.97
C LEU A 422 5.61 -24.71 -5.97
N SER A 423 5.13 -25.93 -6.24
CA SER A 423 4.16 -26.59 -5.34
C SER A 423 4.71 -26.93 -3.97
N ARG A 424 6.01 -27.16 -3.82
CA ARG A 424 6.65 -27.37 -2.51
C ARG A 424 6.78 -26.08 -1.70
N ARG A 425 7.02 -24.94 -2.36
CA ARG A 425 7.41 -23.67 -1.72
C ARG A 425 6.24 -22.70 -1.52
N PHE A 426 5.17 -22.83 -2.30
CA PHE A 426 4.06 -21.88 -2.32
C PHE A 426 2.71 -22.59 -2.14
N ASN A 427 1.76 -21.87 -1.55
CA ASN A 427 0.34 -22.19 -1.50
C ASN A 427 -0.41 -21.24 -2.43
N CYS A 428 -1.59 -21.66 -2.89
CA CYS A 428 -2.50 -20.77 -3.56
C CYS A 428 -3.39 -20.02 -2.54
N GLN A 429 -3.43 -18.69 -2.65
CA GLN A 429 -4.46 -17.85 -2.07
C GLN A 429 -5.51 -17.56 -3.13
N TYR A 430 -6.67 -18.19 -3.03
CA TYR A 430 -7.75 -18.05 -3.99
C TYR A 430 -8.45 -16.69 -3.89
N GLN A 431 -8.96 -16.22 -5.04
CA GLN A 431 -9.85 -15.07 -5.09
C GLN A 431 -11.24 -15.45 -4.54
N ALA A 432 -11.90 -14.47 -3.92
CA ALA A 432 -13.31 -14.62 -3.57
C ALA A 432 -14.15 -14.78 -4.84
N LYS A 433 -14.91 -15.87 -4.94
CA LYS A 433 -15.86 -16.03 -6.04
C LYS A 433 -16.91 -14.92 -5.94
N LEU A 434 -17.09 -14.15 -6.99
CA LEU A 434 -18.27 -13.31 -7.14
C LEU A 434 -19.47 -14.26 -7.29
N CYS A 435 -20.24 -14.46 -6.20
CA CYS A 435 -21.60 -14.96 -6.37
C CYS A 435 -22.42 -13.79 -6.90
N ILE A 436 -22.72 -13.80 -8.16
CA ILE A 436 -23.84 -13.01 -8.67
C ILE A 436 -25.08 -13.69 -8.07
N VAL A 437 -25.54 -13.18 -6.93
CA VAL A 437 -26.85 -13.52 -6.42
C VAL A 437 -27.82 -12.89 -7.42
N CYS A 438 -28.41 -13.69 -8.27
CA CYS A 438 -29.62 -13.30 -8.99
C CYS A 438 -30.68 -13.06 -7.88
N LEU A 439 -30.83 -11.83 -7.45
CA LEU A 439 -32.00 -11.41 -6.70
C LEU A 439 -33.17 -11.61 -7.66
N SER A 440 -33.91 -12.71 -7.50
CA SER A 440 -35.23 -12.83 -8.08
C SER A 440 -36.01 -11.60 -7.63
N PRO A 441 -36.64 -10.87 -8.55
CA PRO A 441 -37.46 -9.74 -8.14
C PRO A 441 -38.53 -10.25 -7.18
N PRO A 442 -38.83 -9.49 -6.09
CA PRO A 442 -39.93 -9.89 -5.21
C PRO A 442 -41.20 -10.02 -6.02
N THR A 443 -41.89 -11.16 -5.90
CA THR A 443 -43.20 -11.37 -6.47
C THR A 443 -44.16 -10.35 -5.90
N MET A 444 -44.46 -9.31 -6.66
CA MET A 444 -45.50 -8.34 -6.31
C MET A 444 -46.89 -9.00 -6.48
N PRO A 445 -47.80 -8.76 -5.55
CA PRO A 445 -49.18 -9.18 -5.76
C PRO A 445 -49.80 -8.36 -6.89
N HIS A 446 -50.58 -9.03 -7.71
CA HIS A 446 -51.27 -8.50 -8.88
C HIS A 446 -52.06 -7.22 -8.58
N SER A 447 -51.65 -6.10 -9.18
CA SER A 447 -52.56 -5.01 -9.51
C SER A 447 -52.27 -4.50 -10.93
N LYS A 448 -53.31 -4.15 -11.63
CA LYS A 448 -53.42 -3.95 -13.08
C LYS A 448 -52.66 -2.71 -13.57
N SER A 449 -52.10 -2.86 -14.79
CA SER A 449 -51.80 -1.88 -15.82
C SER A 449 -50.89 -0.69 -15.54
N LEU A 450 -49.68 -0.73 -16.13
CA LEU A 450 -49.14 0.29 -17.03
C LEU A 450 -47.72 -0.16 -17.46
N LYS A 451 -47.48 -0.26 -18.74
CA LYS A 451 -46.21 -0.70 -19.32
C LYS A 451 -45.19 0.45 -19.28
N PRO A 452 -43.94 0.18 -18.81
CA PRO A 452 -42.79 0.96 -19.21
C PRO A 452 -41.87 0.21 -20.18
N PRO A 453 -40.99 0.89 -20.90
CA PRO A 453 -40.26 0.34 -22.03
C PRO A 453 -39.14 -0.60 -21.61
N PHE A 454 -38.99 -1.66 -22.39
CA PHE A 454 -37.92 -2.65 -22.29
C PHE A 454 -36.58 -2.09 -22.65
N PHE A 455 -35.56 -2.26 -21.76
CA PHE A 455 -34.16 -2.35 -22.13
C PHE A 455 -33.69 -3.78 -21.81
N PRO A 456 -33.14 -4.52 -22.76
CA PRO A 456 -32.61 -5.84 -22.50
C PRO A 456 -31.22 -5.76 -21.91
N VAL A 457 -31.05 -6.19 -20.67
CA VAL A 457 -29.74 -6.53 -20.11
C VAL A 457 -29.43 -7.96 -20.51
N LEU A 458 -28.46 -8.12 -21.38
CA LEU A 458 -27.95 -9.43 -21.82
C LEU A 458 -27.17 -10.06 -20.66
N VAL A 459 -27.74 -11.11 -20.05
CA VAL A 459 -27.08 -11.92 -19.03
C VAL A 459 -26.58 -13.20 -19.70
N LEU A 460 -25.27 -13.30 -19.88
CA LEU A 460 -24.61 -14.55 -20.29
C LEU A 460 -24.36 -15.42 -19.05
N CYS A 461 -25.21 -16.43 -18.87
CA CYS A 461 -24.95 -17.53 -17.95
C CYS A 461 -24.14 -18.61 -18.67
N LEU A 462 -22.85 -18.74 -18.36
CA LEU A 462 -22.08 -19.91 -18.75
C LEU A 462 -22.17 -20.97 -17.65
N ASN A 463 -23.01 -21.99 -17.92
CA ASN A 463 -23.05 -23.25 -17.18
C ASN A 463 -21.85 -24.11 -17.62
N PHE A 464 -20.89 -24.33 -16.72
CA PHE A 464 -19.97 -25.46 -16.85
C PHE A 464 -20.51 -26.63 -16.03
N SER A 465 -21.16 -27.56 -16.71
CA SER A 465 -21.49 -28.88 -16.17
C SER A 465 -20.23 -29.69 -15.92
N LYS A 466 -20.22 -30.37 -14.79
CA LYS A 466 -19.28 -31.44 -14.46
C LYS A 466 -19.40 -32.57 -15.47
N SER A 467 -18.28 -33.05 -15.98
CA SER A 467 -18.19 -34.45 -16.42
C SER A 467 -16.93 -35.07 -15.85
N SER A 468 -17.18 -36.13 -15.08
CA SER A 468 -16.37 -37.27 -14.62
C SER A 468 -14.84 -37.13 -14.69
#